data_34fec899f58cf32f909dffcf84f8388a
#
_entry.id   34fec899f58cf32f909dffcf84f8388a
#
_cell.length_a   1.000
_cell.length_b   1.000
_cell.length_c   1.000
_cell.angle_alpha   90.00
_cell.angle_beta   90.00
_cell.angle_gamma   90.00
#
_symmetry.space_group_name_H-M   'P 1'
#
loop_
_entity.id
_entity.type
_entity.pdbx_description
1 polymer ?
#
loop_
_entity_poly.entity_id
_entity_poly.type
_entity_poly.pdbx_seq_one_letter_code
_entity_poly.pdbx_strand_id
1 'polypeptide(L)'
;MVKLQKMVHLNVIRTFADGHKIKVGELAENRQGIFFAYDEHYRQYFPHLSLSPFKLRFEQDLQLAPKEPHNGLHGVFADSLPDGWGMLLQDRFLAANGIDFYRISPLDRLAFVGEKGIGALSFEPQTENSTEDVSLTELGKNAEQLFDGQTEEVLNALIQAGSSGGARPKAQIFILPQQTNICRTVAQQGDEAWIVKFTSKNLPLQFEEGLCEAAYLSMAETAQLQPVEWQLLNQQTQPWLAVKRFDYLAETGGRVHTHSLCGLLDASHRMPSMDYFGLLKATKLLCHSRRASQLQFRRAIFNLFTLNQDDHTKNWAFVQDEQGNWHPSPAYDITFSPLRHGEHSMAFGLYGSKPPLNVIQELADIAGFNDWLEAKSVIHEIVAEIATFSNIAKQLEIHQTTISQIQKSLNRVWQENRGLLE
;
A
#
# COMPACT_ATOMS: atom_id res chain seq x y z
N MET A 1 9.47 -23.90 20.27
CA MET A 1 10.58 -23.46 19.38
C MET A 1 10.12 -23.64 17.95
N VAL A 2 9.94 -22.56 17.23
CA VAL A 2 9.65 -22.58 15.80
C VAL A 2 10.92 -23.07 15.09
N LYS A 3 10.88 -24.24 14.46
CA LYS A 3 11.98 -24.70 13.60
C LYS A 3 11.74 -24.07 12.22
N LEU A 4 12.48 -23.04 11.88
CA LEU A 4 12.50 -22.54 10.52
C LEU A 4 13.33 -23.53 9.66
N GLN A 5 12.67 -24.24 8.77
CA GLN A 5 13.36 -25.01 7.74
C GLN A 5 13.67 -24.06 6.59
N LYS A 6 14.94 -23.97 6.18
CA LYS A 6 15.33 -23.13 5.04
C LYS A 6 14.49 -23.49 3.81
N MET A 7 13.76 -22.50 3.27
CA MET A 7 12.95 -22.68 2.08
C MET A 7 13.82 -22.53 0.83
N VAL A 8 13.84 -23.56 0.01
CA VAL A 8 14.51 -23.53 -1.29
C VAL A 8 13.51 -23.63 -2.46
N HIS A 9 12.25 -23.85 -2.14
CA HIS A 9 11.17 -24.02 -3.09
C HIS A 9 9.83 -23.61 -2.46
N LEU A 10 9.01 -22.82 -3.19
CA LEU A 10 7.66 -22.44 -2.82
C LEU A 10 6.72 -22.53 -4.02
N ASN A 11 5.54 -23.09 -3.81
CA ASN A 11 4.42 -22.92 -4.73
C ASN A 11 3.84 -21.53 -4.57
N VAL A 12 3.57 -20.88 -5.68
CA VAL A 12 2.80 -19.63 -5.73
C VAL A 12 1.36 -19.99 -6.06
N ILE A 13 0.46 -19.61 -5.18
CA ILE A 13 -0.98 -19.88 -5.30
C ILE A 13 -1.70 -18.54 -5.51
N ARG A 14 -2.68 -18.52 -6.41
CA ARG A 14 -3.60 -17.39 -6.59
C ARG A 14 -4.98 -17.78 -6.05
N THR A 15 -5.54 -16.93 -5.21
CA THR A 15 -6.93 -17.01 -4.77
C THR A 15 -7.78 -16.11 -5.68
N PHE A 16 -8.86 -16.64 -6.24
CA PHE A 16 -9.80 -15.92 -7.11
C PHE A 16 -10.92 -15.25 -6.32
N ALA A 17 -11.78 -14.49 -6.99
CA ALA A 17 -12.85 -13.72 -6.36
C ALA A 17 -13.91 -14.61 -5.69
N ASP A 18 -14.11 -15.81 -6.16
CA ASP A 18 -15.01 -16.81 -5.56
C ASP A 18 -14.35 -17.64 -4.43
N GLY A 19 -13.08 -17.36 -4.10
CA GLY A 19 -12.31 -18.02 -3.05
C GLY A 19 -11.58 -19.29 -3.49
N HIS A 20 -11.77 -19.79 -4.75
CA HIS A 20 -11.00 -20.95 -5.18
C HIS A 20 -9.52 -20.61 -5.38
N LYS A 21 -8.64 -21.61 -5.16
CA LYS A 21 -7.19 -21.45 -5.19
C LYS A 21 -6.59 -22.27 -6.32
N ILE A 22 -5.69 -21.66 -7.09
CA ILE A 22 -4.97 -22.34 -8.17
C ILE A 22 -3.48 -22.06 -8.06
N LYS A 23 -2.67 -23.09 -8.28
CA LYS A 23 -1.21 -22.95 -8.40
C LYS A 23 -0.89 -22.17 -9.68
N VAL A 24 -0.15 -21.07 -9.51
CA VAL A 24 0.27 -20.19 -10.61
C VAL A 24 1.63 -20.58 -11.13
N GLY A 25 2.49 -21.09 -10.25
CA GLY A 25 3.88 -21.42 -10.59
C GLY A 25 4.69 -21.76 -9.36
N GLU A 26 6.00 -21.76 -9.55
CA GLU A 26 6.96 -22.15 -8.52
C GLU A 26 8.11 -21.16 -8.42
N LEU A 27 8.49 -20.84 -7.18
CA LEU A 27 9.74 -20.15 -6.86
C LEU A 27 10.77 -21.16 -6.36
N ALA A 28 12.00 -21.05 -6.87
CA ALA A 28 13.09 -21.91 -6.43
C ALA A 28 14.38 -21.09 -6.29
N GLU A 29 15.16 -21.36 -5.22
CA GLU A 29 16.44 -20.71 -4.94
C GLU A 29 17.61 -21.66 -5.18
N ASN A 30 18.62 -21.18 -5.88
CA ASN A 30 19.91 -21.85 -6.00
C ASN A 30 21.06 -20.84 -5.83
N ARG A 31 22.31 -21.25 -6.13
CA ARG A 31 23.51 -20.38 -6.00
C ARG A 31 23.50 -19.16 -6.92
N GLN A 32 22.71 -19.15 -7.99
CA GLN A 32 22.62 -18.05 -8.95
C GLN A 32 21.58 -17.00 -8.48
N GLY A 33 20.56 -17.42 -7.74
CA GLY A 33 19.49 -16.57 -7.25
C GLY A 33 18.16 -17.29 -7.17
N ILE A 34 17.09 -16.52 -7.16
CA ILE A 34 15.71 -17.01 -7.11
C ILE A 34 15.13 -16.99 -8.53
N PHE A 35 14.55 -18.12 -8.91
CA PHE A 35 13.89 -18.33 -10.18
C PHE A 35 12.40 -18.51 -10.00
N PHE A 36 11.64 -18.10 -10.98
CA PHE A 36 10.22 -18.40 -11.09
C PHE A 36 9.90 -19.06 -12.41
N ALA A 37 8.98 -20.02 -12.40
CA ALA A 37 8.38 -20.59 -13.59
C ALA A 37 6.86 -20.64 -13.42
N TYR A 38 6.11 -20.23 -14.44
CA TYR A 38 4.68 -20.40 -14.47
C TYR A 38 4.29 -21.88 -14.60
N ASP A 39 3.24 -22.27 -13.92
CA ASP A 39 2.58 -23.57 -14.08
C ASP A 39 1.95 -23.68 -15.47
N GLU A 40 2.11 -24.83 -16.13
CA GLU A 40 1.58 -25.06 -17.49
C GLU A 40 0.06 -25.01 -17.53
N HIS A 41 -0.60 -25.65 -16.55
CA HIS A 41 -2.06 -25.67 -16.43
C HIS A 41 -2.60 -24.24 -16.24
N TYR A 42 -1.97 -23.44 -15.35
CA TYR A 42 -2.38 -22.04 -15.15
C TYR A 42 -2.32 -21.25 -16.46
N ARG A 43 -1.22 -21.37 -17.21
CA ARG A 43 -1.06 -20.67 -18.49
C ARG A 43 -2.06 -21.08 -19.56
N GLN A 44 -2.42 -22.36 -19.60
CA GLN A 44 -3.39 -22.88 -20.57
C GLN A 44 -4.81 -22.44 -20.27
N TYR A 45 -5.22 -22.46 -19.00
CA TYR A 45 -6.60 -22.15 -18.60
C TYR A 45 -6.84 -20.66 -18.34
N PHE A 46 -5.78 -19.89 -18.03
CA PHE A 46 -5.83 -18.45 -17.72
C PHE A 46 -4.85 -17.64 -18.58
N PRO A 47 -4.89 -17.71 -19.91
CA PRO A 47 -3.89 -17.09 -20.79
C PRO A 47 -3.86 -15.54 -20.71
N HIS A 48 -4.89 -14.93 -20.12
CA HIS A 48 -5.04 -13.49 -19.96
C HIS A 48 -4.63 -12.98 -18.56
N LEU A 49 -4.23 -13.88 -17.63
CA LEU A 49 -3.95 -13.54 -16.24
C LEU A 49 -2.44 -13.57 -15.90
N SER A 50 -1.63 -12.84 -16.68
CA SER A 50 -0.24 -12.60 -16.31
C SER A 50 -0.14 -11.85 -14.99
N LEU A 51 0.76 -12.29 -14.08
CA LEU A 51 0.95 -11.66 -12.77
C LEU A 51 1.60 -10.28 -12.83
N SER A 52 2.48 -10.06 -13.82
CA SER A 52 3.26 -8.83 -13.94
C SER A 52 3.65 -8.61 -15.42
N PRO A 53 2.83 -7.86 -16.19
CA PRO A 53 2.98 -7.82 -17.64
C PRO A 53 4.25 -7.13 -18.13
N PHE A 54 4.93 -6.32 -17.31
CA PHE A 54 6.13 -5.60 -17.73
C PHE A 54 7.44 -6.29 -17.37
N LYS A 55 7.47 -7.06 -16.27
CA LYS A 55 8.73 -7.58 -15.72
C LYS A 55 8.78 -9.09 -15.57
N LEU A 56 7.68 -9.78 -15.80
CA LEU A 56 7.60 -11.24 -15.71
C LEU A 56 6.92 -11.77 -16.97
N ARG A 57 7.71 -12.42 -17.84
CA ARG A 57 7.19 -12.99 -19.08
C ARG A 57 6.21 -14.12 -18.78
N PHE A 58 5.10 -14.15 -19.49
CA PHE A 58 4.07 -15.17 -19.30
C PHE A 58 4.43 -16.45 -20.06
N GLU A 59 5.54 -17.07 -19.66
CA GLU A 59 6.18 -18.24 -20.27
C GLU A 59 6.46 -19.33 -19.24
N GLN A 60 6.70 -20.55 -19.69
CA GLN A 60 7.03 -21.68 -18.80
C GLN A 60 8.52 -21.70 -18.41
N ASP A 61 9.37 -20.99 -19.15
CA ASP A 61 10.80 -20.96 -18.91
C ASP A 61 11.13 -20.42 -17.50
N LEU A 62 12.24 -20.94 -16.95
CA LEU A 62 12.78 -20.43 -15.70
C LEU A 62 13.25 -18.98 -15.87
N GLN A 63 12.73 -18.10 -15.07
CA GLN A 63 13.04 -16.67 -15.09
C GLN A 63 13.79 -16.29 -13.81
N LEU A 64 15.06 -15.91 -13.95
CA LEU A 64 15.88 -15.43 -12.85
C LEU A 64 15.41 -14.02 -12.43
N ALA A 65 15.17 -13.84 -11.15
CA ALA A 65 14.83 -12.53 -10.60
C ALA A 65 16.04 -11.57 -10.64
N PRO A 66 15.80 -10.26 -10.86
CA PRO A 66 16.85 -9.26 -10.74
C PRO A 66 17.33 -9.16 -9.29
N LYS A 67 18.62 -8.88 -9.07
CA LYS A 67 19.16 -8.72 -7.71
C LYS A 67 18.55 -7.50 -7.00
N GLU A 68 18.44 -6.40 -7.72
CA GLU A 68 17.88 -5.14 -7.23
C GLU A 68 16.62 -4.76 -8.04
N PRO A 69 15.69 -4.01 -7.46
CA PRO A 69 15.71 -3.42 -6.11
C PRO A 69 15.06 -4.32 -5.03
N HIS A 70 14.66 -5.54 -5.35
CA HIS A 70 13.81 -6.41 -4.53
C HIS A 70 14.56 -7.57 -3.83
N ASN A 71 15.87 -7.40 -3.57
CA ASN A 71 16.70 -8.41 -2.89
C ASN A 71 16.65 -9.80 -3.54
N GLY A 72 16.60 -9.84 -4.86
CA GLY A 72 16.61 -11.09 -5.63
C GLY A 72 15.24 -11.74 -5.82
N LEU A 73 14.13 -11.01 -5.58
CA LEU A 73 12.77 -11.41 -5.96
C LEU A 73 12.30 -10.65 -7.20
N HIS A 74 11.41 -11.26 -7.97
CA HIS A 74 10.60 -10.50 -8.92
C HIS A 74 9.65 -9.57 -8.17
N GLY A 75 9.43 -8.37 -8.68
CA GLY A 75 8.68 -7.32 -8.00
C GLY A 75 7.28 -7.75 -7.55
N VAL A 76 6.59 -8.60 -8.33
CA VAL A 76 5.24 -9.08 -7.99
C VAL A 76 5.22 -9.94 -6.72
N PHE A 77 6.27 -10.69 -6.43
CA PHE A 77 6.38 -11.46 -5.19
C PHE A 77 6.91 -10.60 -4.04
N ALA A 78 7.78 -9.64 -4.36
CA ALA A 78 8.27 -8.68 -3.39
C ALA A 78 7.17 -7.78 -2.81
N ASP A 79 6.10 -7.52 -3.57
CA ASP A 79 4.92 -6.78 -3.09
C ASP A 79 4.18 -7.49 -1.94
N SER A 80 4.34 -8.81 -1.82
CA SER A 80 3.77 -9.58 -0.70
C SER A 80 4.61 -9.50 0.58
N LEU A 81 5.86 -9.06 0.48
CA LEU A 81 6.74 -8.93 1.65
C LEU A 81 6.38 -7.69 2.48
N PRO A 82 6.40 -7.81 3.81
CA PRO A 82 6.33 -6.63 4.65
C PRO A 82 7.58 -5.76 4.48
N ASP A 83 7.44 -4.48 4.76
CA ASP A 83 8.56 -3.56 4.94
C ASP A 83 8.41 -2.80 6.27
N GLY A 84 9.35 -1.92 6.59
CA GLY A 84 9.28 -1.06 7.76
C GLY A 84 8.79 -1.77 9.02
N TRP A 85 7.57 -1.45 9.44
CA TRP A 85 6.94 -1.99 10.65
C TRP A 85 6.79 -3.52 10.63
N GLY A 86 6.26 -4.07 9.56
CA GLY A 86 6.06 -5.52 9.46
C GLY A 86 7.37 -6.31 9.47
N MET A 87 8.42 -5.76 8.86
CA MET A 87 9.75 -6.35 8.91
C MET A 87 10.31 -6.33 10.33
N LEU A 88 10.15 -5.23 11.07
CA LEU A 88 10.53 -5.13 12.48
C LEU A 88 9.86 -6.20 13.33
N LEU A 89 8.55 -6.42 13.14
CA LEU A 89 7.81 -7.45 13.86
C LEU A 89 8.36 -8.85 13.57
N GLN A 90 8.59 -9.18 12.30
CA GLN A 90 9.15 -10.47 11.91
C GLN A 90 10.56 -10.68 12.50
N ASP A 91 11.43 -9.69 12.41
CA ASP A 91 12.80 -9.79 12.89
C ASP A 91 12.86 -10.00 14.41
N ARG A 92 12.03 -9.28 15.18
CA ARG A 92 11.90 -9.48 16.63
C ARG A 92 11.35 -10.86 17.00
N PHE A 93 10.33 -11.31 16.29
CA PHE A 93 9.77 -12.65 16.49
C PHE A 93 10.82 -13.74 16.23
N LEU A 94 11.56 -13.63 15.13
CA LEU A 94 12.62 -14.58 14.79
C LEU A 94 13.73 -14.57 15.85
N ALA A 95 14.18 -13.40 16.28
CA ALA A 95 15.20 -13.25 17.33
C ALA A 95 14.74 -13.86 18.67
N ALA A 96 13.49 -13.63 19.08
CA ALA A 96 12.90 -14.21 20.29
C ALA A 96 12.84 -15.76 20.25
N ASN A 97 12.77 -16.35 19.05
CA ASN A 97 12.83 -17.80 18.83
C ASN A 97 14.26 -18.32 18.58
N GLY A 98 15.30 -17.50 18.77
CA GLY A 98 16.70 -17.87 18.59
C GLY A 98 17.14 -18.04 17.14
N ILE A 99 16.42 -17.43 16.21
CA ILE A 99 16.70 -17.47 14.77
C ILE A 99 17.44 -16.20 14.36
N ASP A 100 18.59 -16.35 13.72
CA ASP A 100 19.37 -15.25 13.15
C ASP A 100 18.66 -14.71 11.89
N PHE A 101 17.96 -13.59 12.03
CA PHE A 101 17.17 -13.00 10.94
C PHE A 101 18.02 -12.45 9.78
N TYR A 102 19.34 -12.27 9.97
CA TYR A 102 20.25 -11.91 8.87
C TYR A 102 20.49 -13.07 7.89
N ARG A 103 20.16 -14.29 8.28
CA ARG A 103 20.29 -15.50 7.46
C ARG A 103 18.97 -15.90 6.78
N ILE A 104 17.90 -15.18 7.03
CA ILE A 104 16.58 -15.44 6.44
C ILE A 104 16.58 -15.01 4.99
N SER A 105 16.28 -15.94 4.09
CA SER A 105 16.17 -15.64 2.66
C SER A 105 14.83 -14.95 2.33
N PRO A 106 14.70 -14.30 1.15
CA PRO A 106 13.41 -13.81 0.70
C PRO A 106 12.33 -14.90 0.59
N LEU A 107 12.70 -16.14 0.23
CA LEU A 107 11.74 -17.26 0.21
C LEU A 107 11.27 -17.66 1.60
N ASP A 108 12.17 -17.66 2.61
CA ASP A 108 11.77 -17.91 4.01
C ASP A 108 10.76 -16.85 4.46
N ARG A 109 10.96 -15.58 4.09
CA ARG A 109 10.03 -14.49 4.42
C ARG A 109 8.68 -14.64 3.70
N LEU A 110 8.66 -15.06 2.45
CA LEU A 110 7.42 -15.37 1.73
C LEU A 110 6.66 -16.54 2.37
N ALA A 111 7.36 -17.60 2.79
CA ALA A 111 6.75 -18.71 3.52
C ALA A 111 6.16 -18.26 4.89
N PHE A 112 6.81 -17.29 5.52
CA PHE A 112 6.30 -16.68 6.76
C PHE A 112 5.07 -15.80 6.51
N VAL A 113 5.00 -15.09 5.39
CA VAL A 113 3.82 -14.33 4.94
C VAL A 113 2.66 -15.29 4.63
N GLY A 114 2.92 -16.40 3.90
CA GLY A 114 1.91 -17.38 3.54
C GLY A 114 0.71 -16.74 2.83
N GLU A 115 -0.47 -16.78 3.46
CA GLU A 115 -1.73 -16.22 2.95
C GLU A 115 -2.01 -14.78 3.39
N LYS A 116 -1.16 -14.18 4.24
CA LYS A 116 -1.43 -12.88 4.88
C LYS A 116 -1.07 -11.68 4.02
N GLY A 117 -0.39 -11.89 2.90
CA GLY A 117 0.02 -10.82 1.98
C GLY A 117 -1.17 -10.00 1.44
N ILE A 118 -0.88 -8.80 0.97
CA ILE A 118 -1.82 -8.00 0.18
C ILE A 118 -1.90 -8.58 -1.22
N GLY A 119 -3.08 -8.55 -1.83
CA GLY A 119 -3.35 -9.10 -3.15
C GLY A 119 -3.77 -10.57 -3.11
N ALA A 120 -3.78 -11.22 -4.28
CA ALA A 120 -4.32 -12.56 -4.47
C ALA A 120 -3.29 -13.69 -4.29
N LEU A 121 -2.01 -13.37 -4.08
CA LEU A 121 -0.95 -14.38 -4.03
C LEU A 121 -0.71 -14.87 -2.61
N SER A 122 -0.49 -16.19 -2.49
CA SER A 122 -0.02 -16.86 -1.29
C SER A 122 1.08 -17.86 -1.61
N PHE A 123 1.81 -18.31 -0.59
CA PHE A 123 3.03 -19.09 -0.76
C PHE A 123 2.99 -20.35 0.11
N GLU A 124 3.28 -21.51 -0.49
CA GLU A 124 3.25 -22.81 0.17
C GLU A 124 4.57 -23.58 -0.04
N PRO A 125 5.09 -24.29 0.99
CA PRO A 125 4.53 -24.43 2.34
C PRO A 125 4.62 -23.12 3.13
N GLN A 126 3.64 -22.86 3.99
CA GLN A 126 3.64 -21.73 4.89
C GLN A 126 4.00 -22.15 6.32
N THR A 127 4.47 -21.19 7.12
CA THR A 127 4.66 -21.38 8.54
C THR A 127 3.29 -21.55 9.23
N GLU A 128 3.15 -22.53 10.12
CA GLU A 128 1.89 -22.78 10.84
C GLU A 128 1.44 -21.56 11.62
N ASN A 129 0.16 -21.26 11.51
CA ASN A 129 -0.49 -20.12 12.15
C ASN A 129 -1.59 -20.62 13.11
N SER A 130 -1.68 -20.03 14.29
CA SER A 130 -2.80 -20.23 15.20
C SER A 130 -3.86 -19.14 14.99
N THR A 131 -5.13 -19.53 15.03
CA THR A 131 -6.26 -18.61 15.04
C THR A 131 -6.52 -18.17 16.47
N GLU A 132 -6.53 -16.87 16.74
CA GLU A 132 -6.90 -16.31 18.02
C GLU A 132 -7.85 -15.13 17.82
N ASP A 133 -8.92 -15.09 18.61
CA ASP A 133 -9.73 -13.88 18.78
C ASP A 133 -8.95 -12.97 19.73
N VAL A 134 -8.72 -11.74 19.32
CA VAL A 134 -7.88 -10.81 20.08
C VAL A 134 -8.59 -9.49 20.29
N SER A 135 -8.39 -8.92 21.47
CA SER A 135 -8.82 -7.56 21.75
C SER A 135 -8.04 -6.57 20.88
N LEU A 136 -8.76 -5.77 20.09
CA LEU A 136 -8.15 -4.72 19.28
C LEU A 136 -7.37 -3.70 20.14
N THR A 137 -7.87 -3.42 21.37
CA THR A 137 -7.20 -2.55 22.32
C THR A 137 -5.85 -3.13 22.78
N GLU A 138 -5.77 -4.45 22.98
CA GLU A 138 -4.54 -5.11 23.36
C GLU A 138 -3.50 -5.10 22.23
N LEU A 139 -3.94 -5.36 20.99
CA LEU A 139 -3.08 -5.23 19.81
C LEU A 139 -2.48 -3.83 19.67
N GLY A 140 -3.33 -2.81 19.76
CA GLY A 140 -2.91 -1.42 19.63
C GLY A 140 -1.96 -0.97 20.72
N LYS A 141 -2.22 -1.37 21.96
CA LYS A 141 -1.36 -1.06 23.10
C LYS A 141 0.03 -1.70 22.98
N ASN A 142 0.10 -2.95 22.55
CA ASN A 142 1.39 -3.60 22.30
C ASN A 142 2.12 -2.95 21.11
N ALA A 143 1.40 -2.62 20.03
CA ALA A 143 1.98 -1.95 18.86
C ALA A 143 2.57 -0.57 19.22
N GLU A 144 1.87 0.22 20.05
CA GLU A 144 2.37 1.51 20.56
C GLU A 144 3.63 1.31 21.41
N GLN A 145 3.60 0.39 22.38
CA GLN A 145 4.74 0.09 23.25
C GLN A 145 5.98 -0.36 22.46
N LEU A 146 5.78 -1.20 21.45
CA LEU A 146 6.85 -1.66 20.56
C LEU A 146 7.43 -0.49 19.74
N PHE A 147 6.56 0.34 19.17
CA PHE A 147 6.98 1.48 18.35
C PHE A 147 7.74 2.52 19.19
N ASP A 148 7.31 2.72 20.43
CA ASP A 148 7.94 3.64 21.40
C ASP A 148 9.20 3.06 22.05
N GLY A 149 9.58 1.81 21.75
CA GLY A 149 10.75 1.15 22.33
C GLY A 149 10.60 0.79 23.82
N GLN A 150 9.36 0.71 24.32
CA GLN A 150 9.07 0.38 25.73
C GLN A 150 9.09 -1.13 26.00
N THR A 151 8.96 -1.95 24.97
CA THR A 151 9.04 -3.41 25.04
C THR A 151 9.71 -3.97 23.81
N GLU A 152 10.31 -5.16 23.94
CA GLU A 152 10.78 -5.99 22.83
C GLU A 152 9.83 -7.16 22.56
N GLU A 153 8.91 -7.43 23.49
CA GLU A 153 7.93 -8.50 23.35
C GLU A 153 6.87 -8.16 22.33
N VAL A 154 6.76 -8.99 21.31
CA VAL A 154 5.73 -8.90 20.28
C VAL A 154 4.62 -9.89 20.62
N LEU A 155 3.39 -9.41 20.75
CA LEU A 155 2.24 -10.30 20.86
C LEU A 155 2.16 -11.21 19.63
N ASN A 156 1.95 -12.51 19.86
CA ASN A 156 1.75 -13.46 18.78
C ASN A 156 0.64 -13.00 17.83
N ALA A 157 -0.41 -12.40 18.36
CA ALA A 157 -1.50 -11.85 17.58
C ALA A 157 -1.07 -10.76 16.59
N LEU A 158 -0.11 -9.87 16.92
CA LEU A 158 0.47 -8.91 15.99
C LEU A 158 1.22 -9.58 14.84
N ILE A 159 1.96 -10.67 15.14
CA ILE A 159 2.64 -11.46 14.14
C ILE A 159 1.63 -12.19 13.24
N GLN A 160 0.60 -12.77 13.86
CA GLN A 160 -0.45 -13.49 13.14
C GLN A 160 -1.30 -12.56 12.28
N ALA A 161 -1.60 -11.37 12.77
CA ALA A 161 -2.30 -10.35 12.00
C ALA A 161 -1.54 -9.95 10.72
N GLY A 162 -0.23 -10.00 10.76
CA GLY A 162 0.59 -9.51 9.65
C GLY A 162 0.59 -7.99 9.54
N SER A 163 1.29 -7.49 8.56
CA SER A 163 1.36 -6.04 8.30
C SER A 163 1.48 -5.79 6.80
N SER A 164 0.82 -4.74 6.33
CA SER A 164 1.07 -4.14 5.03
C SER A 164 2.40 -3.36 5.05
N GLY A 165 2.82 -2.80 3.91
CA GLY A 165 3.98 -1.93 3.83
C GLY A 165 3.91 -0.68 4.74
N GLY A 166 5.05 0.02 4.88
CA GLY A 166 5.21 1.26 5.63
C GLY A 166 5.79 1.10 7.02
N ALA A 167 6.25 2.21 7.60
CA ALA A 167 7.02 2.25 8.84
C ALA A 167 6.17 2.48 10.12
N ARG A 168 4.93 2.94 9.98
CA ARG A 168 4.03 3.28 11.10
C ARG A 168 3.38 2.02 11.68
N PRO A 169 3.09 1.99 13.01
CA PRO A 169 2.49 0.82 13.66
C PRO A 169 1.10 0.54 13.11
N LYS A 170 0.86 -0.68 12.66
CA LYS A 170 -0.39 -1.13 12.07
C LYS A 170 -0.55 -2.65 12.17
N ALA A 171 -1.78 -3.13 12.03
CA ALA A 171 -2.10 -4.54 11.91
C ALA A 171 -3.16 -4.79 10.84
N GLN A 172 -3.04 -5.90 10.12
CA GLN A 172 -4.11 -6.43 9.28
C GLN A 172 -5.00 -7.31 10.15
N ILE A 173 -6.27 -7.00 10.18
CA ILE A 173 -7.23 -7.73 11.01
C ILE A 173 -8.50 -8.02 10.22
N PHE A 174 -9.27 -8.96 10.74
CA PHE A 174 -10.59 -9.30 10.25
C PHE A 174 -11.62 -8.95 11.32
N ILE A 175 -12.65 -8.22 10.92
CA ILE A 175 -13.70 -7.73 11.81
C ILE A 175 -15.05 -8.15 11.23
N LEU A 176 -15.90 -8.72 12.07
CA LEU A 176 -17.31 -8.86 11.72
C LEU A 176 -17.98 -7.48 11.83
N PRO A 177 -18.65 -6.97 10.78
CA PRO A 177 -19.15 -5.58 10.72
C PRO A 177 -19.96 -5.11 11.92
N GLN A 178 -20.60 -6.05 12.65
CA GLN A 178 -21.44 -5.77 13.81
C GLN A 178 -20.70 -5.88 15.17
N GLN A 179 -19.41 -6.26 15.17
CA GLN A 179 -18.62 -6.53 16.39
C GLN A 179 -17.21 -5.91 16.29
N THR A 180 -17.12 -4.61 16.31
CA THR A 180 -15.85 -3.89 16.05
C THR A 180 -14.82 -3.94 17.20
N ASN A 181 -15.18 -4.44 18.37
CA ASN A 181 -14.26 -4.51 19.54
C ASN A 181 -13.42 -5.80 19.57
N ILE A 182 -13.82 -6.84 18.82
CA ILE A 182 -13.12 -8.11 18.70
C ILE A 182 -12.63 -8.23 17.26
N CYS A 183 -11.36 -8.48 17.10
CA CYS A 183 -10.77 -8.74 15.79
C CYS A 183 -10.16 -10.13 15.74
N ARG A 184 -10.00 -10.64 14.54
CA ARG A 184 -9.37 -11.93 14.26
C ARG A 184 -8.13 -11.74 13.43
N THR A 185 -7.18 -12.63 13.62
CA THR A 185 -5.95 -12.67 12.82
C THR A 185 -6.09 -13.57 11.58
N VAL A 186 -7.12 -14.41 11.55
CA VAL A 186 -7.49 -15.25 10.40
C VAL A 186 -8.97 -15.05 10.10
N ALA A 187 -9.31 -14.86 8.83
CA ALA A 187 -10.67 -14.61 8.39
C ALA A 187 -11.63 -15.76 8.70
N GLN A 188 -12.84 -15.40 9.09
CA GLN A 188 -14.00 -16.27 9.07
C GLN A 188 -15.02 -15.76 8.05
N GLN A 189 -15.99 -16.59 7.70
CA GLN A 189 -17.01 -16.20 6.73
C GLN A 189 -17.78 -14.96 7.19
N GLY A 190 -17.85 -13.97 6.32
CA GLY A 190 -18.51 -12.70 6.57
C GLY A 190 -17.65 -11.63 7.27
N ASP A 191 -16.40 -11.96 7.64
CA ASP A 191 -15.49 -10.97 8.16
C ASP A 191 -15.00 -10.03 7.04
N GLU A 192 -14.88 -8.75 7.35
CA GLU A 192 -14.20 -7.76 6.50
C GLU A 192 -12.73 -7.65 6.88
N ALA A 193 -11.88 -7.50 5.89
CA ALA A 193 -10.44 -7.30 6.10
C ALA A 193 -10.10 -5.81 6.19
N TRP A 194 -9.41 -5.42 7.27
CA TRP A 194 -9.04 -4.05 7.56
C TRP A 194 -7.55 -3.93 7.92
N ILE A 195 -6.97 -2.78 7.63
CA ILE A 195 -5.67 -2.37 8.14
C ILE A 195 -5.92 -1.28 9.17
N VAL A 196 -5.64 -1.57 10.45
CA VAL A 196 -5.76 -0.58 11.52
C VAL A 196 -4.42 0.07 11.74
N LYS A 197 -4.38 1.39 11.69
CA LYS A 197 -3.21 2.23 11.95
C LYS A 197 -3.29 2.74 13.38
N PHE A 198 -2.32 2.31 14.19
CA PHE A 198 -2.23 2.69 15.59
C PHE A 198 -1.50 4.02 15.75
N THR A 199 -1.82 4.74 16.81
CA THR A 199 -1.21 6.03 17.13
C THR A 199 -0.08 5.87 18.13
N SER A 200 0.81 6.86 18.20
CA SER A 200 1.91 6.93 19.17
C SER A 200 2.36 8.39 19.34
N LYS A 201 2.83 8.73 20.54
CA LYS A 201 3.43 10.05 20.83
C LYS A 201 4.67 10.37 19.99
N ASN A 202 5.33 9.33 19.43
CA ASN A 202 6.55 9.45 18.64
C ASN A 202 6.28 9.61 17.13
N LEU A 203 5.02 9.62 16.71
CA LEU A 203 4.65 9.96 15.34
C LEU A 203 4.72 11.48 15.10
N PRO A 204 4.93 11.96 13.84
CA PRO A 204 5.05 13.39 13.53
C PRO A 204 3.87 14.24 13.99
N LEU A 205 2.64 13.77 13.84
CA LEU A 205 1.41 14.39 14.35
C LEU A 205 0.90 13.70 15.63
N GLN A 206 1.76 12.89 16.25
CA GLN A 206 1.47 12.16 17.49
C GLN A 206 0.20 11.33 17.38
N PHE A 207 -0.70 11.48 18.35
CA PHE A 207 -1.95 10.74 18.41
C PHE A 207 -2.99 11.18 17.36
N GLU A 208 -2.74 12.27 16.63
CA GLU A 208 -3.66 12.81 15.61
C GLU A 208 -3.36 12.33 14.18
N GLU A 209 -2.33 11.48 13.99
CA GLU A 209 -1.96 10.96 12.66
C GLU A 209 -3.16 10.33 11.95
N GLY A 210 -3.92 9.46 12.62
CA GLY A 210 -5.08 8.80 12.03
C GLY A 210 -6.22 9.77 11.69
N LEU A 211 -6.44 10.78 12.52
CA LEU A 211 -7.46 11.82 12.28
C LEU A 211 -7.07 12.71 11.09
N CYS A 212 -5.78 13.05 10.98
CA CYS A 212 -5.28 13.83 9.85
C CYS A 212 -5.38 13.05 8.54
N GLU A 213 -5.07 11.76 8.54
CA GLU A 213 -5.26 10.91 7.37
C GLU A 213 -6.74 10.77 7.02
N ALA A 214 -7.65 10.62 8.00
CA ALA A 214 -9.10 10.62 7.79
C ALA A 214 -9.60 11.92 7.14
N ALA A 215 -9.07 13.08 7.57
CA ALA A 215 -9.39 14.37 6.94
C ALA A 215 -8.93 14.42 5.47
N TYR A 216 -7.75 13.88 5.17
CA TYR A 216 -7.22 13.81 3.81
C TYR A 216 -8.01 12.83 2.93
N LEU A 217 -8.41 11.68 3.47
CA LEU A 217 -9.27 10.72 2.77
C LEU A 217 -10.64 11.32 2.47
N SER A 218 -11.20 12.12 3.40
CA SER A 218 -12.47 12.85 3.18
C SER A 218 -12.35 13.85 2.02
N MET A 219 -11.27 14.65 1.98
CA MET A 219 -11.01 15.55 0.85
C MET A 219 -10.77 14.79 -0.45
N ALA A 220 -10.07 13.66 -0.39
CA ALA A 220 -9.79 12.82 -1.56
C ALA A 220 -11.08 12.22 -2.15
N GLU A 221 -12.07 11.89 -1.32
CA GLU A 221 -13.37 11.40 -1.76
C GLU A 221 -14.13 12.48 -2.52
N THR A 222 -14.27 13.68 -1.95
CA THR A 222 -14.96 14.81 -2.60
C THR A 222 -14.21 15.30 -3.84
N ALA A 223 -12.88 15.24 -3.85
CA ALA A 223 -12.04 15.51 -5.02
C ALA A 223 -12.05 14.38 -6.08
N GLN A 224 -12.87 13.33 -5.89
CA GLN A 224 -13.05 12.20 -6.81
C GLN A 224 -11.77 11.40 -7.09
N LEU A 225 -10.93 11.21 -6.07
CA LEU A 225 -9.69 10.45 -6.18
C LEU A 225 -9.89 8.94 -5.98
N GLN A 226 -11.11 8.49 -5.68
CA GLN A 226 -11.44 7.10 -5.34
C GLN A 226 -10.54 6.54 -4.23
N PRO A 227 -10.60 7.12 -3.00
CA PRO A 227 -9.83 6.61 -1.88
C PRO A 227 -10.37 5.25 -1.40
N VAL A 228 -9.56 4.55 -0.61
CA VAL A 228 -10.00 3.36 0.15
C VAL A 228 -11.15 3.72 1.07
N GLU A 229 -12.05 2.78 1.31
CA GLU A 229 -13.06 2.88 2.37
C GLU A 229 -12.36 2.92 3.74
N TRP A 230 -12.82 3.80 4.63
CA TRP A 230 -12.19 4.01 5.92
C TRP A 230 -13.21 4.28 7.02
N GLN A 231 -12.79 4.05 8.26
CA GLN A 231 -13.57 4.40 9.46
C GLN A 231 -12.63 4.72 10.62
N LEU A 232 -13.14 5.50 11.57
CA LEU A 232 -12.47 5.71 12.85
C LEU A 232 -13.00 4.70 13.87
N LEU A 233 -12.09 3.95 14.47
CA LEU A 233 -12.42 3.03 15.56
C LEU A 233 -12.21 3.76 16.88
N ASN A 234 -13.33 4.05 17.58
CA ASN A 234 -13.28 4.74 18.85
C ASN A 234 -12.61 3.87 19.92
N GLN A 235 -11.56 4.41 20.52
CA GLN A 235 -10.84 3.83 21.65
C GLN A 235 -10.95 4.79 22.86
N GLN A 236 -10.60 4.29 24.04
CA GLN A 236 -10.77 5.07 25.29
C GLN A 236 -10.01 6.40 25.31
N THR A 237 -8.89 6.49 24.59
CA THR A 237 -8.01 7.67 24.60
C THR A 237 -7.97 8.41 23.28
N GLN A 238 -7.87 7.71 22.16
CA GLN A 238 -7.76 8.28 20.81
C GLN A 238 -8.35 7.31 19.78
N PRO A 239 -9.07 7.80 18.77
CA PRO A 239 -9.56 6.96 17.71
C PRO A 239 -8.38 6.48 16.81
N TRP A 240 -8.48 5.23 16.35
CA TRP A 240 -7.58 4.67 15.35
C TRP A 240 -8.22 4.69 13.98
N LEU A 241 -7.43 4.98 12.96
CA LEU A 241 -7.89 4.88 11.58
C LEU A 241 -7.84 3.42 11.11
N ALA A 242 -8.96 2.91 10.63
CA ALA A 242 -9.04 1.65 9.90
C ALA A 242 -9.32 1.93 8.44
N VAL A 243 -8.54 1.33 7.53
CA VAL A 243 -8.75 1.36 6.10
C VAL A 243 -9.09 -0.04 5.61
N LYS A 244 -10.14 -0.15 4.79
CA LYS A 244 -10.61 -1.43 4.29
C LYS A 244 -9.67 -1.98 3.23
N ARG A 245 -9.37 -3.25 3.29
CA ARG A 245 -8.59 -3.92 2.25
C ARG A 245 -9.44 -4.09 1.00
N PHE A 246 -9.04 -3.45 -0.08
CA PHE A 246 -9.71 -3.51 -1.39
C PHE A 246 -9.42 -4.80 -2.16
N ASP A 247 -8.45 -5.58 -1.69
CA ASP A 247 -8.03 -6.85 -2.29
C ASP A 247 -8.72 -8.07 -1.68
N TYR A 248 -9.60 -7.90 -0.67
CA TYR A 248 -10.30 -8.96 0.02
C TYR A 248 -11.81 -8.85 -0.14
N LEU A 249 -12.45 -9.97 -0.50
CA LEU A 249 -13.89 -10.06 -0.71
C LEU A 249 -14.53 -10.86 0.44
N ALA A 250 -15.21 -10.16 1.34
CA ALA A 250 -15.75 -10.72 2.59
C ALA A 250 -16.77 -11.85 2.38
N GLU A 251 -17.57 -11.77 1.33
CA GLU A 251 -18.64 -12.74 1.06
C GLU A 251 -18.11 -14.12 0.67
N THR A 252 -17.01 -14.15 -0.06
CA THR A 252 -16.44 -15.38 -0.64
C THR A 252 -15.11 -15.79 0.00
N GLY A 253 -14.45 -14.88 0.75
CA GLY A 253 -13.05 -15.03 1.13
C GLY A 253 -12.09 -14.89 -0.06
N GLY A 254 -12.63 -14.44 -1.20
CA GLY A 254 -11.88 -14.24 -2.43
C GLY A 254 -10.90 -13.07 -2.36
N ARG A 255 -10.02 -13.01 -3.38
CA ARG A 255 -8.95 -12.03 -3.44
C ARG A 255 -8.88 -11.37 -4.81
N VAL A 256 -8.42 -10.13 -4.84
CA VAL A 256 -8.12 -9.39 -6.06
C VAL A 256 -6.61 -9.28 -6.23
N HIS A 257 -6.08 -9.65 -7.40
CA HIS A 257 -4.65 -9.53 -7.67
C HIS A 257 -4.24 -8.06 -7.70
N THR A 258 -3.23 -7.74 -6.90
CA THR A 258 -2.75 -6.38 -6.69
C THR A 258 -1.25 -6.32 -6.98
N HIS A 259 -0.81 -5.25 -7.64
CA HIS A 259 0.59 -5.02 -7.95
C HIS A 259 0.94 -3.54 -7.78
N SER A 260 1.96 -3.25 -6.96
CA SER A 260 2.43 -1.88 -6.77
C SER A 260 3.22 -1.38 -7.99
N LEU A 261 3.28 -0.07 -8.19
CA LEU A 261 4.16 0.54 -9.21
C LEU A 261 5.63 0.18 -8.95
N CYS A 262 6.01 0.04 -7.66
CA CYS A 262 7.32 -0.41 -7.23
C CYS A 262 7.67 -1.79 -7.82
N GLY A 263 6.82 -2.77 -7.61
CA GLY A 263 7.04 -4.12 -8.12
C GLY A 263 6.83 -4.25 -9.62
N LEU A 264 5.83 -3.54 -10.16
CA LEU A 264 5.47 -3.59 -11.59
C LEU A 264 6.60 -3.11 -12.52
N LEU A 265 7.40 -2.14 -12.06
CA LEU A 265 8.48 -1.52 -12.86
C LEU A 265 9.88 -1.78 -12.31
N ASP A 266 10.03 -2.54 -11.22
CA ASP A 266 11.28 -2.66 -10.45
C ASP A 266 11.81 -1.29 -10.01
N ALA A 267 10.90 -0.40 -9.59
CA ALA A 267 11.20 0.97 -9.20
C ALA A 267 11.37 1.07 -7.67
N SER A 268 12.58 1.36 -7.19
CA SER A 268 12.86 1.45 -5.76
C SER A 268 11.94 2.48 -5.08
N HIS A 269 11.35 2.09 -3.95
CA HIS A 269 10.60 3.01 -3.09
C HIS A 269 11.48 3.74 -2.08
N ARG A 270 12.74 3.28 -1.90
CA ARG A 270 13.70 3.85 -0.94
C ARG A 270 14.55 4.96 -1.53
N MET A 271 14.60 5.05 -2.85
CA MET A 271 15.31 6.09 -3.57
C MET A 271 14.40 6.66 -4.66
N PRO A 272 14.43 7.97 -4.91
CA PRO A 272 13.68 8.57 -6.02
C PRO A 272 14.12 7.92 -7.35
N SER A 273 13.32 7.01 -7.86
CA SER A 273 13.61 6.23 -9.07
C SER A 273 12.54 6.39 -10.14
N MET A 274 11.47 7.14 -9.83
CA MET A 274 10.31 7.31 -10.67
C MET A 274 9.74 8.72 -10.51
N ASP A 275 9.06 9.20 -11.54
CA ASP A 275 8.34 10.45 -11.55
C ASP A 275 6.88 10.25 -11.97
N TYR A 276 6.07 11.30 -11.92
CA TYR A 276 4.67 11.25 -12.31
C TYR A 276 4.47 11.01 -13.82
N PHE A 277 5.44 11.36 -14.65
CA PHE A 277 5.42 11.03 -16.08
C PHE A 277 5.52 9.52 -16.30
N GLY A 278 6.41 8.86 -15.57
CA GLY A 278 6.55 7.41 -15.58
C GLY A 278 5.29 6.71 -15.10
N LEU A 279 4.67 7.19 -14.01
CA LEU A 279 3.38 6.68 -13.51
C LEU A 279 2.28 6.75 -14.57
N LEU A 280 2.09 7.93 -15.22
CA LEU A 280 1.04 8.09 -16.22
C LEU A 280 1.29 7.24 -17.47
N LYS A 281 2.54 7.12 -17.93
CA LYS A 281 2.92 6.25 -19.04
C LYS A 281 2.65 4.78 -18.70
N ALA A 282 3.03 4.33 -17.50
CA ALA A 282 2.75 2.97 -17.04
C ALA A 282 1.24 2.71 -16.95
N THR A 283 0.48 3.64 -16.38
CA THR A 283 -0.98 3.55 -16.29
C THR A 283 -1.63 3.44 -17.68
N LYS A 284 -1.22 4.27 -18.62
CA LYS A 284 -1.73 4.24 -20.00
C LYS A 284 -1.47 2.89 -20.69
N LEU A 285 -0.24 2.36 -20.52
CA LEU A 285 0.15 1.08 -21.11
C LEU A 285 -0.50 -0.11 -20.44
N LEU A 286 -0.74 -0.04 -19.12
CA LEU A 286 -1.29 -1.14 -18.34
C LEU A 286 -2.82 -1.20 -18.41
N CYS A 287 -3.47 -0.06 -18.19
CA CYS A 287 -4.92 0.00 -18.06
C CYS A 287 -5.65 0.25 -19.39
N HIS A 288 -4.95 0.67 -20.45
CA HIS A 288 -5.55 1.05 -21.73
C HIS A 288 -6.76 2.00 -21.60
N SER A 289 -6.76 2.83 -20.55
CA SER A 289 -7.88 3.68 -20.16
C SER A 289 -7.45 5.13 -19.95
N ARG A 290 -8.05 6.04 -20.72
CA ARG A 290 -7.90 7.48 -20.53
C ARG A 290 -8.36 7.92 -19.12
N ARG A 291 -9.49 7.37 -18.65
CA ARG A 291 -10.03 7.68 -17.31
C ARG A 291 -9.05 7.28 -16.20
N ALA A 292 -8.37 6.14 -16.35
CA ALA A 292 -7.34 5.71 -15.40
C ALA A 292 -6.18 6.70 -15.35
N SER A 293 -5.71 7.18 -16.50
CA SER A 293 -4.62 8.16 -16.57
C SER A 293 -5.04 9.52 -15.98
N GLN A 294 -6.25 9.99 -16.27
CA GLN A 294 -6.81 11.21 -15.69
C GLN A 294 -7.00 11.10 -14.17
N LEU A 295 -7.39 9.93 -13.65
CA LEU A 295 -7.47 9.68 -12.22
C LEU A 295 -6.08 9.79 -11.56
N GLN A 296 -5.03 9.23 -12.18
CA GLN A 296 -3.68 9.35 -11.63
C GLN A 296 -3.15 10.80 -11.69
N PHE A 297 -3.51 11.55 -12.72
CA PHE A 297 -3.23 12.98 -12.77
C PHE A 297 -3.91 13.73 -11.62
N ARG A 298 -5.21 13.48 -11.37
CA ARG A 298 -5.93 14.07 -10.22
C ARG A 298 -5.21 13.79 -8.90
N ARG A 299 -4.77 12.56 -8.68
CA ARG A 299 -4.03 12.14 -7.48
C ARG A 299 -2.68 12.84 -7.37
N ALA A 300 -1.93 13.00 -8.47
CA ALA A 300 -0.67 13.72 -8.50
C ALA A 300 -0.85 15.21 -8.12
N ILE A 301 -1.86 15.86 -8.66
CA ILE A 301 -2.19 17.26 -8.34
C ILE A 301 -2.64 17.39 -6.87
N PHE A 302 -3.45 16.47 -6.37
CA PHE A 302 -3.85 16.46 -4.96
C PHE A 302 -2.62 16.33 -4.05
N ASN A 303 -1.71 15.39 -4.32
CA ASN A 303 -0.47 15.23 -3.56
C ASN A 303 0.36 16.51 -3.54
N LEU A 304 0.49 17.19 -4.70
CA LEU A 304 1.20 18.46 -4.81
C LEU A 304 0.63 19.51 -3.86
N PHE A 305 -0.69 19.75 -3.91
CA PHE A 305 -1.32 20.82 -3.15
C PHE A 305 -1.59 20.47 -1.67
N THR A 306 -1.52 19.19 -1.29
CA THR A 306 -1.74 18.74 0.10
C THR A 306 -0.44 18.43 0.85
N LEU A 307 0.73 18.55 0.22
CA LEU A 307 2.00 18.09 0.80
C LEU A 307 1.98 16.61 1.22
N ASN A 308 1.29 15.79 0.47
CA ASN A 308 1.43 14.34 0.57
C ASN A 308 2.69 13.94 -0.19
N GLN A 309 3.88 14.18 0.45
CA GLN A 309 5.19 14.01 -0.19
C GLN A 309 5.79 12.62 -0.02
N ASP A 310 5.23 11.80 0.88
CA ASP A 310 5.59 10.38 1.00
C ASP A 310 4.86 9.53 -0.07
N ASP A 311 4.84 10.06 -1.29
CA ASP A 311 4.13 9.54 -2.45
C ASP A 311 4.97 8.54 -3.28
N HIS A 312 5.81 7.77 -2.61
CA HIS A 312 6.72 6.81 -3.23
C HIS A 312 6.01 5.69 -4.01
N THR A 313 6.76 4.96 -4.82
CA THR A 313 6.23 3.97 -5.78
C THR A 313 5.39 2.83 -5.17
N LYS A 314 5.50 2.52 -3.88
CA LYS A 314 4.64 1.57 -3.18
C LYS A 314 3.25 2.12 -2.84
N ASN A 315 3.06 3.44 -2.80
CA ASN A 315 1.77 4.09 -2.54
C ASN A 315 0.90 4.22 -3.81
N TRP A 316 1.37 3.63 -4.91
CA TRP A 316 0.66 3.53 -6.18
C TRP A 316 0.52 2.07 -6.54
N ALA A 317 -0.70 1.59 -6.68
CA ALA A 317 -0.95 0.20 -7.04
C ALA A 317 -2.04 0.08 -8.12
N PHE A 318 -2.06 -1.11 -8.70
CA PHE A 318 -3.04 -1.52 -9.69
C PHE A 318 -3.66 -2.84 -9.26
N VAL A 319 -4.91 -3.04 -9.65
CA VAL A 319 -5.65 -4.28 -9.44
C VAL A 319 -5.97 -4.91 -10.79
N GLN A 320 -5.91 -6.23 -10.86
CA GLN A 320 -6.28 -7.01 -12.04
C GLN A 320 -7.60 -7.73 -11.79
N ASP A 321 -8.59 -7.48 -12.66
CA ASP A 321 -9.83 -8.26 -12.66
C ASP A 321 -9.63 -9.68 -13.24
N GLU A 322 -10.66 -10.52 -13.17
CA GLU A 322 -10.59 -11.89 -13.67
C GLU A 322 -10.67 -11.99 -15.20
N GLN A 323 -10.95 -10.90 -15.88
CA GLN A 323 -10.86 -10.76 -17.34
C GLN A 323 -9.45 -10.35 -17.80
N GLY A 324 -8.53 -10.09 -16.86
CA GLY A 324 -7.16 -9.67 -17.12
C GLY A 324 -6.98 -8.17 -17.31
N ASN A 325 -8.03 -7.37 -17.13
CA ASN A 325 -7.91 -5.92 -17.23
C ASN A 325 -7.30 -5.34 -15.96
N TRP A 326 -6.47 -4.33 -16.12
CA TRP A 326 -5.84 -3.61 -15.02
C TRP A 326 -6.50 -2.27 -14.78
N HIS A 327 -6.64 -1.91 -13.51
CA HIS A 327 -7.22 -0.65 -13.05
C HIS A 327 -6.35 -0.05 -11.96
N PRO A 328 -6.27 1.28 -11.81
CA PRO A 328 -5.70 1.86 -10.59
C PRO A 328 -6.42 1.33 -9.36
N SER A 329 -5.70 0.94 -8.32
CA SER A 329 -6.33 0.58 -7.04
C SER A 329 -7.06 1.79 -6.43
N PRO A 330 -7.93 1.62 -5.45
CA PRO A 330 -8.31 2.73 -4.57
C PRO A 330 -7.06 3.43 -4.02
N ALA A 331 -7.13 4.75 -3.83
CA ALA A 331 -6.00 5.51 -3.31
C ALA A 331 -5.88 5.31 -1.78
N TYR A 332 -4.67 5.10 -1.28
CA TYR A 332 -4.36 4.83 0.12
C TYR A 332 -3.11 5.58 0.58
N ASP A 333 -2.86 5.61 1.88
CA ASP A 333 -1.74 6.32 2.50
C ASP A 333 -1.67 7.80 2.06
N ILE A 334 -2.84 8.45 1.98
CA ILE A 334 -2.98 9.87 1.64
C ILE A 334 -3.05 10.66 2.94
N THR A 335 -2.00 11.42 3.27
CA THR A 335 -1.95 12.18 4.52
C THR A 335 -0.99 13.38 4.41
N PHE A 336 -1.03 14.27 5.40
CA PHE A 336 -0.03 15.30 5.56
C PHE A 336 1.33 14.68 5.88
N SER A 337 2.22 14.64 4.91
CA SER A 337 3.53 13.97 5.04
C SER A 337 4.66 14.80 4.40
N PRO A 338 4.91 16.03 4.88
CA PRO A 338 6.00 16.84 4.34
C PRO A 338 7.34 16.18 4.64
N LEU A 339 8.13 15.95 3.61
CA LEU A 339 9.47 15.40 3.75
C LEU A 339 10.48 16.48 4.15
N ARG A 340 11.60 16.06 4.75
CA ARG A 340 12.62 16.94 5.33
C ARG A 340 13.20 17.96 4.33
N HIS A 341 13.29 17.59 3.06
CA HIS A 341 13.80 18.45 1.98
C HIS A 341 12.70 19.21 1.26
N GLY A 342 11.41 19.00 1.60
CA GLY A 342 10.26 19.65 1.00
C GLY A 342 9.98 19.22 -0.43
N GLU A 343 10.45 18.04 -0.83
CA GLU A 343 10.28 17.48 -2.16
C GLU A 343 9.44 16.19 -2.11
N HIS A 344 8.69 15.93 -3.17
CA HIS A 344 7.96 14.70 -3.37
C HIS A 344 8.89 13.52 -3.62
N SER A 345 8.53 12.33 -3.11
CA SER A 345 9.23 11.08 -3.41
C SER A 345 9.15 10.73 -4.90
N MET A 346 8.05 11.11 -5.55
CA MET A 346 7.90 11.10 -7.01
C MET A 346 7.87 12.54 -7.52
N ALA A 347 8.86 12.91 -8.34
CA ALA A 347 8.98 14.24 -8.89
C ALA A 347 7.97 14.50 -10.03
N PHE A 348 7.75 15.76 -10.35
CA PHE A 348 7.09 16.22 -11.58
C PHE A 348 8.18 16.47 -12.64
N GLY A 349 8.67 15.40 -13.29
CA GLY A 349 9.85 15.46 -14.12
C GLY A 349 11.11 15.77 -13.28
N LEU A 350 11.71 16.94 -13.51
CA LEU A 350 12.89 17.38 -12.74
C LEU A 350 12.53 18.19 -11.48
N TYR A 351 11.25 18.37 -11.18
CA TYR A 351 10.79 19.27 -10.11
C TYR A 351 10.20 18.46 -8.94
N GLY A 352 10.86 18.55 -7.80
CA GLY A 352 10.41 17.86 -6.57
C GLY A 352 9.28 18.57 -5.82
N SER A 353 8.97 19.85 -6.09
CA SER A 353 7.97 20.60 -5.31
C SER A 353 7.19 21.68 -6.07
N LYS A 354 7.81 22.42 -6.96
CA LYS A 354 7.24 23.60 -7.64
C LYS A 354 7.33 23.42 -9.16
N PRO A 355 6.53 22.51 -9.73
CA PRO A 355 6.57 22.29 -11.17
C PRO A 355 6.09 23.54 -11.91
N PRO A 356 6.80 23.99 -12.95
CA PRO A 356 6.31 25.07 -13.79
C PRO A 356 5.10 24.63 -14.61
N LEU A 357 4.33 25.62 -15.08
CA LEU A 357 3.07 25.40 -15.81
C LEU A 357 3.24 24.43 -16.99
N ASN A 358 4.27 24.61 -17.81
CA ASN A 358 4.49 23.75 -18.98
C ASN A 358 4.71 22.27 -18.62
N VAL A 359 5.27 21.97 -17.46
CA VAL A 359 5.47 20.58 -16.97
C VAL A 359 4.12 19.95 -16.60
N ILE A 360 3.23 20.69 -15.95
CA ILE A 360 1.88 20.21 -15.64
C ILE A 360 1.01 20.09 -16.89
N GLN A 361 1.19 20.98 -17.87
CA GLN A 361 0.54 20.86 -19.17
C GLN A 361 0.96 19.59 -19.90
N GLU A 362 2.28 19.29 -19.95
CA GLU A 362 2.78 18.04 -20.54
C GLU A 362 2.24 16.82 -19.80
N LEU A 363 2.17 16.86 -18.46
CA LEU A 363 1.59 15.80 -17.64
C LEU A 363 0.11 15.59 -17.98
N ALA A 364 -0.66 16.68 -18.18
CA ALA A 364 -2.06 16.64 -18.58
C ALA A 364 -2.24 16.03 -19.99
N ASP A 365 -1.35 16.35 -20.93
CA ASP A 365 -1.36 15.77 -22.28
C ASP A 365 -1.15 14.25 -22.24
N ILE A 366 -0.21 13.76 -21.42
CA ILE A 366 0.03 12.31 -21.22
C ILE A 366 -1.19 11.66 -20.56
N ALA A 367 -1.83 12.33 -19.61
CA ALA A 367 -3.07 11.86 -18.97
C ALA A 367 -4.25 11.80 -19.96
N GLY A 368 -4.12 12.46 -21.11
CA GLY A 368 -5.08 12.41 -22.20
C GLY A 368 -6.25 13.38 -22.05
N PHE A 369 -6.06 14.54 -21.41
CA PHE A 369 -7.03 15.63 -21.47
C PHE A 369 -7.15 16.16 -22.91
N ASN A 370 -8.33 16.66 -23.29
CA ASN A 370 -8.55 17.16 -24.66
C ASN A 370 -7.75 18.44 -24.89
N ASP A 371 -7.67 19.29 -23.87
CA ASP A 371 -6.92 20.54 -23.87
C ASP A 371 -6.55 20.94 -22.44
N TRP A 372 -5.77 22.00 -22.33
CA TRP A 372 -5.36 22.55 -21.04
C TRP A 372 -6.52 23.09 -20.20
N LEU A 373 -7.59 23.59 -20.80
CA LEU A 373 -8.74 24.16 -20.09
C LEU A 373 -9.48 23.06 -19.32
N GLU A 374 -9.62 21.86 -19.90
CA GLU A 374 -10.19 20.68 -19.22
C GLU A 374 -9.31 20.28 -18.01
N ALA A 375 -8.00 20.16 -18.20
CA ALA A 375 -7.07 19.82 -17.12
C ALA A 375 -7.03 20.89 -16.02
N LYS A 376 -7.03 22.15 -16.38
CA LYS A 376 -7.07 23.29 -15.47
C LYS A 376 -8.36 23.30 -14.63
N SER A 377 -9.52 23.00 -15.23
CA SER A 377 -10.77 22.86 -14.48
C SER A 377 -10.65 21.79 -13.38
N VAL A 378 -10.04 20.66 -13.71
CA VAL A 378 -9.77 19.58 -12.73
C VAL A 378 -8.85 20.04 -11.60
N ILE A 379 -7.83 20.84 -11.89
CA ILE A 379 -6.94 21.41 -10.87
C ILE A 379 -7.74 22.34 -9.94
N HIS A 380 -8.59 23.19 -10.48
CA HIS A 380 -9.45 24.07 -9.68
C HIS A 380 -10.42 23.29 -8.77
N GLU A 381 -11.06 22.24 -9.28
CA GLU A 381 -11.92 21.36 -8.48
C GLU A 381 -11.14 20.79 -7.28
N ILE A 382 -9.96 20.22 -7.52
CA ILE A 382 -9.11 19.62 -6.46
C ILE A 382 -8.74 20.66 -5.41
N VAL A 383 -8.30 21.84 -5.83
CA VAL A 383 -7.88 22.92 -4.92
C VAL A 383 -9.06 23.46 -4.11
N ALA A 384 -10.26 23.52 -4.69
CA ALA A 384 -11.47 23.90 -3.97
C ALA A 384 -11.81 22.91 -2.84
N GLU A 385 -11.67 21.60 -3.10
CA GLU A 385 -11.87 20.57 -2.08
C GLU A 385 -10.80 20.62 -0.98
N ILE A 386 -9.53 20.86 -1.32
CA ILE A 386 -8.45 21.04 -0.34
C ILE A 386 -8.71 22.24 0.58
N ALA A 387 -9.34 23.29 0.10
CA ALA A 387 -9.70 24.45 0.91
C ALA A 387 -10.70 24.13 2.04
N THR A 388 -11.39 22.99 1.98
CA THR A 388 -12.32 22.53 3.02
C THR A 388 -11.62 21.90 4.24
N PHE A 389 -10.31 21.63 4.18
CA PHE A 389 -9.53 20.94 5.21
C PHE A 389 -9.84 21.41 6.63
N SER A 390 -9.81 22.72 6.88
CA SER A 390 -10.03 23.26 8.25
C SER A 390 -11.41 22.91 8.82
N ASN A 391 -12.44 22.83 7.96
CA ASN A 391 -13.80 22.47 8.38
C ASN A 391 -13.90 20.97 8.70
N ILE A 392 -13.34 20.12 7.83
CA ILE A 392 -13.29 18.67 8.02
C ILE A 392 -12.49 18.33 9.28
N ALA A 393 -11.32 18.95 9.46
CA ALA A 393 -10.46 18.72 10.61
C ALA A 393 -11.14 19.09 11.94
N LYS A 394 -11.93 20.16 11.97
CA LYS A 394 -12.73 20.53 13.15
C LYS A 394 -13.84 19.51 13.43
N GLN A 395 -14.51 18.99 12.41
CA GLN A 395 -15.54 17.95 12.57
C GLN A 395 -14.95 16.64 13.12
N LEU A 396 -13.69 16.36 12.78
CA LEU A 396 -12.93 15.22 13.29
C LEU A 396 -12.25 15.50 14.65
N GLU A 397 -12.54 16.65 15.28
CA GLU A 397 -12.00 17.04 16.58
C GLU A 397 -10.46 17.12 16.65
N ILE A 398 -9.81 17.39 15.53
CA ILE A 398 -8.35 17.63 15.48
C ILE A 398 -8.03 18.91 16.25
N HIS A 399 -6.95 18.89 17.02
CA HIS A 399 -6.52 20.05 17.80
C HIS A 399 -6.25 21.29 16.94
N GLN A 400 -6.66 22.46 17.43
CA GLN A 400 -6.51 23.73 16.69
C GLN A 400 -5.06 24.04 16.34
N THR A 401 -4.09 23.58 17.13
CA THR A 401 -2.65 23.74 16.85
C THR A 401 -2.24 22.96 15.59
N THR A 402 -2.69 21.71 15.47
CA THR A 402 -2.43 20.84 14.32
C THR A 402 -3.15 21.36 13.08
N ILE A 403 -4.42 21.77 13.21
CA ILE A 403 -5.15 22.42 12.12
C ILE A 403 -4.39 23.64 11.62
N SER A 404 -3.95 24.51 12.52
CA SER A 404 -3.23 25.75 12.14
C SER A 404 -1.88 25.46 11.46
N GLN A 405 -1.16 24.44 11.94
CA GLN A 405 0.11 24.01 11.34
C GLN A 405 -0.08 23.50 9.90
N ILE A 406 -1.04 22.60 9.71
CA ILE A 406 -1.34 22.02 8.39
C ILE A 406 -1.88 23.11 7.46
N GLN A 407 -2.85 23.91 7.90
CA GLN A 407 -3.45 25.00 7.09
C GLN A 407 -2.40 26.00 6.63
N LYS A 408 -1.44 26.38 7.51
CA LYS A 408 -0.33 27.25 7.13
C LYS A 408 0.52 26.65 6.00
N SER A 409 0.74 25.34 6.06
CA SER A 409 1.50 24.61 5.04
C SER A 409 0.74 24.51 3.71
N LEU A 410 -0.56 24.22 3.76
CA LEU A 410 -1.43 24.20 2.58
C LEU A 410 -1.50 25.58 1.91
N ASN A 411 -1.67 26.65 2.68
CA ASN A 411 -1.67 28.02 2.17
C ASN A 411 -0.36 28.39 1.48
N ARG A 412 0.78 27.96 2.05
CA ARG A 412 2.10 28.18 1.44
C ARG A 412 2.20 27.49 0.09
N VAL A 413 1.85 26.21 0.00
CA VAL A 413 1.90 25.45 -1.25
C VAL A 413 0.96 26.01 -2.30
N TRP A 414 -0.23 26.44 -1.89
CA TRP A 414 -1.15 27.13 -2.78
C TRP A 414 -0.52 28.39 -3.38
N GLN A 415 0.13 29.23 -2.56
CA GLN A 415 0.81 30.44 -3.04
C GLN A 415 1.98 30.12 -3.99
N GLU A 416 2.75 29.08 -3.66
CA GLU A 416 3.89 28.63 -4.45
C GLU A 416 3.49 28.06 -5.82
N ASN A 417 2.31 27.49 -5.95
CA ASN A 417 1.79 26.86 -7.17
C ASN A 417 0.60 27.59 -7.80
N ARG A 418 0.29 28.83 -7.36
CA ARG A 418 -0.87 29.59 -7.88
C ARG A 418 -0.83 29.82 -9.38
N GLY A 419 0.36 29.87 -10.00
CA GLY A 419 0.51 29.99 -11.45
C GLY A 419 -0.11 28.83 -12.24
N LEU A 420 -0.40 27.70 -11.60
CA LEU A 420 -1.15 26.60 -12.21
C LEU A 420 -2.66 26.88 -12.27
N LEU A 421 -3.13 27.89 -11.53
CA LEU A 421 -4.54 28.29 -11.43
C LEU A 421 -4.84 29.54 -12.26
N GLU A 422 -3.83 30.31 -12.64
CA GLU A 422 -3.93 31.51 -13.50
C GLU A 422 -3.96 31.10 -14.97
#